data_2abccfc2ebda443c0356add094ae65a6
#
_entry.id   2abccfc2ebda443c0356add094ae65a6
#
_cell.length_a   1.000
_cell.length_b   1.000
_cell.length_c   1.000
_cell.angle_alpha   90.00
_cell.angle_beta   90.00
_cell.angle_gamma   90.00
#
_symmetry.space_group_name_H-M   'P 1'
#
loop_
_entity.id
_entity.type
_entity.pdbx_description
1 polymer ?
#
loop_
_entity_poly.entity_id
_entity_poly.type
_entity_poly.pdbx_seq_one_letter_code
_entity_poly.pdbx_strand_id
1 'polypeptide(L)'
;MMEEIRSILTKLGEDPTRDGLMNTPKRVDAALRYLTSGYRQDPDELLNAALFEVAYDEMVIVKDIEFFSLCEHHLLPFYGKVHVAYLPKEKVIGLG
;
A
#
# COMPACT_ATOMS: atom_id res chain seq x y z
N MET A 1 -0.93 -15.65 -8.31
CA MET A 1 -1.51 -16.24 -7.05
C MET A 1 -2.91 -16.82 -7.21
N MET A 2 -3.45 -16.87 -8.43
CA MET A 2 -4.84 -17.31 -8.59
C MET A 2 -5.08 -18.76 -8.16
N GLU A 3 -4.15 -19.66 -8.48
CA GLU A 3 -4.27 -21.08 -8.10
C GLU A 3 -4.24 -21.27 -6.58
N GLU A 4 -3.40 -20.53 -5.90
CA GLU A 4 -3.30 -20.55 -4.44
C GLU A 4 -4.59 -20.08 -3.80
N ILE A 5 -5.21 -19.05 -4.36
CA ILE A 5 -6.49 -18.52 -3.87
C ILE A 5 -7.62 -19.53 -4.09
N ARG A 6 -7.67 -20.19 -5.23
CA ARG A 6 -8.62 -21.30 -5.47
C ARG A 6 -8.46 -22.40 -4.43
N SER A 7 -7.22 -22.76 -4.14
CA SER A 7 -6.90 -23.77 -3.11
C SER A 7 -7.40 -23.34 -1.73
N ILE A 8 -7.19 -22.08 -1.37
CA ILE A 8 -7.69 -21.52 -0.10
C ILE A 8 -9.21 -21.62 -0.02
N LEU A 9 -9.91 -21.21 -1.06
CA LEU A 9 -11.37 -21.28 -1.10
C LEU A 9 -11.88 -22.71 -0.90
N THR A 10 -11.26 -23.66 -1.58
CA THR A 10 -11.60 -25.07 -1.45
C THR A 10 -11.37 -25.58 -0.02
N LYS A 11 -10.24 -25.22 0.56
CA LYS A 11 -9.89 -25.63 1.94
C LYS A 11 -10.81 -25.01 2.99
N LEU A 12 -11.38 -23.84 2.70
CA LEU A 12 -12.36 -23.21 3.56
C LEU A 12 -13.76 -23.82 3.43
N GLY A 13 -13.96 -24.72 2.47
CA GLY A 13 -15.24 -25.37 2.26
C GLY A 13 -16.11 -24.74 1.19
N GLU A 14 -15.55 -23.81 0.42
CA GLU A 14 -16.26 -23.16 -0.68
C GLU A 14 -16.07 -23.88 -2.01
N ASP A 15 -16.99 -23.64 -2.94
CA ASP A 15 -16.88 -24.10 -4.32
C ASP A 15 -16.35 -22.96 -5.19
N PRO A 16 -15.09 -22.98 -5.61
CA PRO A 16 -14.51 -21.89 -6.41
C PRO A 16 -15.08 -21.82 -7.83
N THR A 17 -15.88 -22.80 -8.26
CA THR A 17 -16.48 -22.82 -9.59
C THR A 17 -17.87 -22.15 -9.63
N ARG A 18 -18.46 -21.85 -8.48
CA ARG A 18 -19.75 -21.15 -8.48
C ARG A 18 -19.62 -19.71 -8.98
N ASP A 19 -20.66 -19.17 -9.60
CA ASP A 19 -20.63 -17.87 -10.27
C ASP A 19 -20.08 -16.74 -9.39
N GLY A 20 -20.47 -16.68 -8.14
CA GLY A 20 -20.03 -15.63 -7.23
C GLY A 20 -18.53 -15.66 -6.91
N LEU A 21 -17.87 -16.80 -7.12
CA LEU A 21 -16.45 -16.99 -6.83
C LEU A 21 -15.56 -17.16 -8.06
N MET A 22 -16.15 -17.23 -9.26
CA MET A 22 -15.36 -17.45 -10.49
C MET A 22 -14.24 -16.42 -10.68
N ASN A 23 -14.50 -15.17 -10.39
CA ASN A 23 -13.53 -14.08 -10.55
C ASN A 23 -12.82 -13.72 -9.26
N THR A 24 -13.11 -14.36 -8.15
CA THR A 24 -12.50 -14.05 -6.85
C THR A 24 -11.00 -14.25 -6.86
N PRO A 25 -10.44 -15.35 -7.42
CA PRO A 25 -8.99 -15.51 -7.47
C PRO A 25 -8.27 -14.34 -8.14
N LYS A 26 -8.80 -13.85 -9.25
CA LYS A 26 -8.23 -12.70 -9.96
C LYS A 26 -8.33 -11.41 -9.13
N ARG A 27 -9.49 -11.19 -8.51
CA ARG A 27 -9.71 -10.00 -7.69
C ARG A 27 -8.83 -9.99 -6.44
N VAL A 28 -8.70 -11.13 -5.77
CA VAL A 28 -7.87 -11.25 -4.57
C VAL A 28 -6.39 -11.09 -4.93
N ASP A 29 -5.95 -11.71 -6.01
CA ASP A 29 -4.57 -11.52 -6.49
C ASP A 29 -4.25 -10.04 -6.71
N ALA A 30 -5.12 -9.33 -7.42
CA ALA A 30 -4.95 -7.91 -7.68
C ALA A 30 -4.97 -7.07 -6.38
N ALA A 31 -5.87 -7.38 -5.46
CA ALA A 31 -5.98 -6.69 -4.19
C ALA A 31 -4.73 -6.88 -3.32
N LEU A 32 -4.24 -8.10 -3.21
CA LEU A 32 -3.03 -8.39 -2.44
C LEU A 32 -1.80 -7.69 -3.02
N ARG A 33 -1.67 -7.66 -4.34
CA ARG A 33 -0.58 -6.95 -5.00
C ARG A 33 -0.65 -5.45 -4.77
N TYR A 34 -1.84 -4.88 -4.81
CA TYR A 34 -2.06 -3.46 -4.52
C TYR A 34 -1.72 -3.14 -3.06
N LEU A 35 -2.24 -3.93 -2.12
CA LEU A 35 -2.03 -3.72 -0.69
C LEU A 35 -0.56 -3.88 -0.26
N THR A 36 0.23 -4.57 -1.04
CA THR A 36 1.66 -4.81 -0.78
C THR A 36 2.57 -4.09 -1.78
N SER A 37 2.04 -3.09 -2.48
CA SER A 37 2.78 -2.39 -3.54
C SER A 37 4.08 -1.74 -3.04
N GLY A 38 4.16 -1.38 -1.77
CA GLY A 38 5.36 -0.80 -1.18
C GLY A 38 6.59 -1.69 -1.28
N TYR A 39 6.43 -3.02 -1.29
CA TYR A 39 7.55 -3.94 -1.46
C TYR A 39 8.25 -3.79 -2.82
N ARG A 40 7.57 -3.25 -3.80
CA ARG A 40 8.10 -3.08 -5.16
C ARG A 40 8.55 -1.66 -5.46
N GLN A 41 8.53 -0.79 -4.45
CA GLN A 41 8.97 0.59 -4.57
C GLN A 41 10.38 0.75 -4.02
N ASP A 42 11.15 1.64 -4.63
CA ASP A 42 12.46 2.03 -4.15
C ASP A 42 12.32 3.38 -3.43
N PRO A 43 12.50 3.42 -2.09
CA PRO A 43 12.40 4.66 -1.34
C PRO A 43 13.36 5.75 -1.83
N ASP A 44 14.58 5.38 -2.22
CA ASP A 44 15.57 6.36 -2.69
C ASP A 44 15.15 7.01 -4.00
N GLU A 45 14.62 6.24 -4.93
CA GLU A 45 14.10 6.79 -6.19
C GLU A 45 12.91 7.71 -5.95
N LEU A 46 11.99 7.30 -5.07
CA LEU A 46 10.81 8.11 -4.73
C LEU A 46 11.21 9.44 -4.08
N LEU A 47 12.14 9.41 -3.13
CA LEU A 47 12.62 10.61 -2.45
C LEU A 47 13.34 11.54 -3.40
N ASN A 48 14.24 11.03 -4.24
CA ASN A 48 15.02 11.82 -5.18
C ASN A 48 14.13 12.48 -6.24
N ALA A 49 13.09 11.80 -6.71
CA ALA A 49 12.14 12.35 -7.68
C ALA A 49 11.21 13.39 -7.07
N ALA A 50 11.07 13.41 -5.75
CA ALA A 50 10.14 14.26 -5.03
C ALA A 50 10.83 15.40 -4.25
N LEU A 51 12.12 15.63 -4.47
CA LEU A 51 12.86 16.71 -3.80
C LEU A 51 12.74 18.02 -4.56
N PHE A 52 12.43 19.09 -3.82
CA PHE A 52 12.31 20.45 -4.37
C PHE A 52 13.14 21.41 -3.52
N GLU A 53 13.88 22.31 -4.17
CA GLU A 53 14.64 23.35 -3.48
C GLU A 53 13.70 24.42 -2.96
N VAL A 54 13.93 24.85 -1.72
CA VAL A 54 13.15 25.91 -1.08
C VAL A 54 14.09 26.86 -0.32
N ALA A 55 13.66 28.10 -0.21
CA ALA A 55 14.41 29.15 0.46
C ALA A 55 13.84 29.48 1.86
N TYR A 56 13.16 28.56 2.50
CA TYR A 56 12.62 28.75 3.84
C TYR A 56 12.97 27.57 4.74
N ASP A 57 12.90 27.81 6.04
CA ASP A 57 13.27 26.85 7.09
C ASP A 57 12.12 26.57 8.05
N GLU A 58 10.89 26.91 7.66
CA GLU A 58 9.71 26.63 8.46
C GLU A 58 9.34 25.16 8.43
N MET A 59 8.69 24.70 9.51
CA MET A 59 8.22 23.32 9.59
C MET A 59 7.19 23.03 8.49
N VAL A 60 7.40 21.94 7.78
CA VAL A 60 6.44 21.41 6.81
C VAL A 60 5.59 20.38 7.53
N ILE A 61 4.26 20.53 7.44
CA ILE A 61 3.30 19.58 8.01
C ILE A 61 2.41 19.09 6.89
N VAL A 62 2.37 17.76 6.70
CA VAL A 62 1.43 17.12 5.78
C VAL A 62 0.51 16.24 6.60
N LYS A 63 -0.80 16.53 6.51
CA LYS A 63 -1.83 15.85 7.29
C LYS A 63 -2.65 14.91 6.42
N ASP A 64 -3.24 13.92 7.07
CA ASP A 64 -4.23 13.03 6.47
C ASP A 64 -3.69 12.26 5.27
N ILE A 65 -2.42 11.83 5.33
CA ILE A 65 -1.86 10.93 4.34
C ILE A 65 -2.48 9.56 4.54
N GLU A 66 -3.23 9.10 3.56
CA GLU A 66 -3.85 7.79 3.62
C GLU A 66 -2.83 6.69 3.40
N PHE A 67 -2.94 5.61 4.18
CA PHE A 67 -2.12 4.44 3.99
C PHE A 67 -2.93 3.16 4.20
N PHE A 68 -2.44 2.07 3.65
CA PHE A 68 -3.02 0.75 3.84
C PHE A 68 -1.90 -0.29 3.84
N SER A 69 -2.16 -1.40 4.53
CA SER A 69 -1.17 -2.48 4.65
C SER A 69 -1.86 -3.78 5.04
N LEU A 70 -1.07 -4.83 5.20
CA LEU A 70 -1.52 -6.13 5.71
C LEU A 70 -0.92 -6.38 7.08
N CYS A 71 -1.74 -6.88 8.00
CA CYS A 71 -1.25 -7.33 9.29
C CYS A 71 -0.33 -8.54 9.11
N GLU A 72 0.88 -8.47 9.67
CA GLU A 72 1.86 -9.56 9.53
C GLU A 72 1.41 -10.86 10.18
N HIS A 73 0.52 -10.79 11.18
CA HIS A 73 0.07 -11.96 11.92
C HIS A 73 -1.08 -12.71 11.24
N HIS A 74 -1.92 -12.01 10.47
CA HIS A 74 -3.16 -12.58 9.94
C HIS A 74 -3.35 -12.33 8.44
N LEU A 75 -2.52 -11.52 7.81
CA LEU A 75 -2.69 -11.04 6.44
C LEU A 75 -3.99 -10.25 6.23
N LEU A 76 -4.60 -9.77 7.31
CA LEU A 76 -5.79 -8.94 7.19
C LEU A 76 -5.42 -7.52 6.82
N PRO A 77 -6.16 -6.90 5.88
CA PRO A 77 -5.92 -5.51 5.53
C PRO A 77 -6.26 -4.57 6.68
N PHE A 78 -5.47 -3.52 6.82
CA PHE A 78 -5.81 -2.40 7.68
C PHE A 78 -5.42 -1.10 6.97
N TYR A 79 -6.05 -0.02 7.39
CA TYR A 79 -5.82 1.29 6.80
C TYR A 79 -5.92 2.37 7.88
N GLY A 80 -5.41 3.53 7.56
CA GLY A 80 -5.46 4.66 8.47
C GLY A 80 -4.91 5.92 7.83
N LYS A 81 -4.56 6.87 8.68
CA LYS A 81 -3.99 8.14 8.27
C LYS A 81 -2.72 8.41 9.06
N VAL A 82 -1.76 9.04 8.40
CA VAL A 82 -0.49 9.45 8.97
C VAL A 82 -0.34 10.95 8.79
N HIS A 83 0.18 11.62 9.80
CA HIS A 83 0.60 13.00 9.71
C HIS A 83 2.12 13.03 9.80
N VAL A 84 2.75 13.78 8.91
CA VAL A 84 4.21 13.92 8.89
C VAL A 84 4.57 15.38 9.04
N ALA A 85 5.48 15.67 9.95
CA ALA A 85 6.04 17.01 10.11
C ALA A 85 7.56 16.93 10.11
N TYR A 86 8.21 17.86 9.43
CA TYR A 86 9.67 17.89 9.40
C TYR A 86 10.16 19.34 9.18
N LEU A 87 11.42 19.56 9.56
CA LEU A 87 12.09 20.82 9.32
C LEU A 87 13.00 20.67 8.10
N PRO A 88 12.67 21.33 6.98
CA PRO A 88 13.53 21.28 5.80
C PRO A 88 14.80 22.11 6.05
N LYS A 89 15.90 21.73 5.42
CA LYS A 89 17.13 22.53 5.42
C LYS A 89 17.29 23.27 4.10
N GLU A 90 17.39 22.57 3.01
CA GLU A 90 17.60 23.13 1.68
C GLU A 90 16.54 22.64 0.68
N LYS A 91 15.90 21.51 0.97
CA LYS A 91 14.95 20.85 0.08
C LYS A 91 13.73 20.37 0.84
N VAL A 92 12.58 20.41 0.19
CA VAL A 92 11.36 19.77 0.68
C VAL A 92 11.08 18.52 -0.13
N ILE A 93 10.33 17.59 0.48
CA ILE A 93 9.95 16.32 -0.12
C ILE A 93 8.45 16.36 -0.42
N GLY A 94 8.08 15.99 -1.63
CA GLY A 94 6.68 15.73 -1.96
C GLY A 94 6.23 14.41 -1.31
N LEU A 95 5.14 14.46 -0.57
CA LEU A 95 4.61 13.33 0.19
C LEU A 95 3.32 12.78 -0.41
N GLY A 96 3.18 12.89 -1.72
CA GLY A 96 2.03 12.38 -2.45
C GLY A 96 2.06 10.89 -2.78
#